data_722d3887d84a37f5c28f6043bcbf4c12
#
_entry.id   722d3887d84a37f5c28f6043bcbf4c12
#
_cell.length_a   1.000
_cell.length_b   1.000
_cell.length_c   1.000
_cell.angle_alpha   90.00
_cell.angle_beta   90.00
_cell.angle_gamma   90.00
#
_symmetry.space_group_name_H-M   'P 1'
#
loop_
_entity.id
_entity.type
_entity.pdbx_description
1 polymer ?
#
loop_
_entity_poly.entity_id
_entity_poly.type
_entity_poly.pdbx_seq_one_letter_code
_entity_poly.pdbx_strand_id
1 'polypeptide(L)'
;MESLECLFCHKKYPIDVFHLFCPSCQEPLLVAPSRRNRVFHLDQSLAVEKFIDFLPLTKIHPQFSLGEGQTPLTRLSRVMEIFGLPPVFAKNEMINPTASFKDRGTVIAVHKAVSLGFKKIGTVSTGNMAGSTAAYAAKVGLGSLIFVKEDTSRDKIFSAGIYGPDLFKVRGDYGRLFYKSFAIGKKYGIYFMNSVDPFRIEGYKATGYEIFLELDSHTPQYIIVPVSAGGHLIGLMRAFLDLKEEGFIRKFPIFVGVQASGCSPLARAFAQGRLKFSRFPSPKTIAHAISNPNPPGGNIVLKMIHKNKGMILDVSDTEILEAQRLLAEQEGIFCDPASATTLAALRRISKKMKFGVRDRIVLVITGSGLKTLEDLDPSMTKAEEASLEDLEKKIQSVLS
;
A
#
# COMPACT_ATOMS: atom_id res chain seq x y z
N MET A 1 -4.18 -28.51 -2.50
CA MET A 1 -4.19 -27.84 -1.17
C MET A 1 -3.43 -26.54 -1.30
N GLU A 2 -3.93 -25.50 -0.67
CA GLU A 2 -3.19 -24.22 -0.58
C GLU A 2 -1.88 -24.42 0.20
N SER A 3 -0.83 -23.78 -0.24
CA SER A 3 0.48 -23.85 0.42
C SER A 3 1.19 -22.49 0.35
N LEU A 4 2.16 -22.29 1.22
CA LEU A 4 3.07 -21.16 1.16
C LEU A 4 4.34 -21.56 0.42
N GLU A 5 4.94 -20.63 -0.32
CA GLU A 5 6.17 -20.86 -1.08
C GLU A 5 7.22 -19.78 -0.80
N CYS A 6 8.47 -20.19 -0.70
CA CYS A 6 9.59 -19.28 -0.66
C CYS A 6 10.03 -18.88 -2.07
N LEU A 7 9.99 -17.59 -2.39
CA LEU A 7 10.42 -17.11 -3.72
C LEU A 7 11.92 -17.32 -4.00
N PHE A 8 12.74 -17.60 -2.99
CA PHE A 8 14.19 -17.79 -3.14
C PHE A 8 14.62 -19.24 -3.35
N CYS A 9 14.11 -20.16 -2.56
CA CYS A 9 14.49 -21.59 -2.65
C CYS A 9 13.38 -22.48 -3.23
N HIS A 10 12.22 -21.91 -3.55
CA HIS A 10 11.05 -22.58 -4.12
C HIS A 10 10.49 -23.74 -3.27
N LYS A 11 10.91 -23.86 -2.02
CA LYS A 11 10.33 -24.83 -1.10
C LYS A 11 8.91 -24.41 -0.73
N LYS A 12 8.01 -25.40 -0.70
CA LYS A 12 6.61 -25.24 -0.31
C LYS A 12 6.41 -25.71 1.12
N TYR A 13 5.50 -25.04 1.82
CA TYR A 13 5.17 -25.29 3.22
C TYR A 13 3.64 -25.32 3.36
N PRO A 14 3.10 -26.07 4.33
CA PRO A 14 1.70 -25.97 4.69
C PRO A 14 1.38 -24.54 5.17
N ILE A 15 0.10 -24.19 5.14
CA ILE A 15 -0.32 -22.89 5.68
C ILE A 15 -0.10 -22.91 7.19
N ASP A 16 0.74 -21.99 7.65
CA ASP A 16 0.99 -21.72 9.06
C ASP A 16 1.14 -20.21 9.26
N VAL A 17 0.14 -19.59 9.88
CA VAL A 17 0.08 -18.14 10.11
C VAL A 17 1.01 -17.67 11.24
N PHE A 18 1.68 -18.57 11.93
CA PHE A 18 2.66 -18.26 12.97
C PHE A 18 4.10 -18.36 12.46
N HIS A 19 4.33 -19.05 11.35
CA HIS A 19 5.65 -19.24 10.74
C HIS A 19 5.64 -18.71 9.30
N LEU A 20 5.67 -17.38 9.17
CA LEU A 20 5.55 -16.68 7.89
C LEU A 20 6.91 -16.49 7.16
N PHE A 21 7.98 -17.04 7.69
CA PHE A 21 9.32 -16.94 7.10
C PHE A 21 9.87 -18.30 6.74
N CYS A 22 10.55 -18.39 5.60
CA CYS A 22 11.22 -19.60 5.15
C CYS A 22 12.31 -20.01 6.16
N PRO A 23 12.31 -21.23 6.71
CA PRO A 23 13.35 -21.68 7.65
C PRO A 23 14.76 -21.66 7.06
N SER A 24 14.90 -21.88 5.74
CA SER A 24 16.20 -21.93 5.07
C SER A 24 16.71 -20.53 4.62
N CYS A 25 15.82 -19.67 4.12
CA CYS A 25 16.20 -18.39 3.52
C CYS A 25 15.92 -17.18 4.42
N GLN A 26 15.15 -17.36 5.50
CA GLN A 26 14.67 -16.31 6.41
C GLN A 26 13.87 -15.20 5.71
N GLU A 27 13.38 -15.46 4.47
CA GLU A 27 12.57 -14.55 3.70
C GLU A 27 11.07 -14.84 3.91
N PRO A 28 10.19 -13.84 3.79
CA PRO A 28 8.75 -14.06 3.90
C PRO A 28 8.25 -15.09 2.89
N LEU A 29 7.31 -15.90 3.32
CA LEU A 29 6.60 -16.85 2.47
C LEU A 29 5.43 -16.15 1.77
N LEU A 30 5.14 -16.55 0.55
CA LEU A 30 3.99 -16.08 -0.24
C LEU A 30 3.03 -17.24 -0.47
N VAL A 31 1.76 -16.95 -0.75
CA VAL A 31 0.82 -17.99 -1.18
C VAL A 31 1.30 -18.57 -2.52
N ALA A 32 1.44 -19.87 -2.59
CA ALA A 32 1.80 -20.53 -3.85
C ALA A 32 0.65 -20.45 -4.87
N PRO A 33 0.93 -20.25 -6.18
CA PRO A 33 -0.09 -20.30 -7.21
C PRO A 33 -0.80 -21.67 -7.18
N SER A 34 -2.13 -21.69 -7.13
CA SER A 34 -2.88 -22.94 -6.97
C SER A 34 -3.88 -23.24 -8.08
N ARG A 35 -4.31 -22.26 -8.85
CA ARG A 35 -5.36 -22.38 -9.87
C ARG A 35 -4.83 -21.95 -11.24
N ARG A 36 -5.41 -22.54 -12.30
CA ARG A 36 -5.30 -22.10 -13.70
C ARG A 36 -6.70 -21.88 -14.25
N ASN A 37 -6.81 -21.21 -15.39
CA ASN A 37 -8.09 -20.85 -16.04
C ASN A 37 -8.95 -19.93 -15.15
N ARG A 38 -8.30 -18.94 -14.55
CA ARG A 38 -8.94 -17.94 -13.70
C ARG A 38 -9.70 -16.92 -14.53
N VAL A 39 -10.89 -16.54 -14.09
CA VAL A 39 -11.76 -15.56 -14.77
C VAL A 39 -12.16 -14.43 -13.82
N PHE A 40 -12.55 -13.30 -14.40
CA PHE A 40 -13.14 -12.19 -13.65
C PHE A 40 -14.67 -12.36 -13.62
N HIS A 41 -15.25 -12.25 -12.43
CA HIS A 41 -16.71 -12.29 -12.22
C HIS A 41 -17.24 -10.85 -12.17
N LEU A 42 -17.31 -10.19 -13.34
CA LEU A 42 -17.60 -8.75 -13.44
C LEU A 42 -19.04 -8.36 -13.09
N ASP A 43 -19.95 -9.33 -13.04
CA ASP A 43 -21.34 -9.21 -12.60
C ASP A 43 -21.49 -9.06 -11.08
N GLN A 44 -20.45 -9.39 -10.33
CA GLN A 44 -20.47 -9.30 -8.88
C GLN A 44 -20.33 -7.85 -8.38
N SER A 45 -20.91 -7.57 -7.20
CA SER A 45 -20.92 -6.22 -6.64
C SER A 45 -19.65 -5.86 -5.85
N LEU A 46 -19.05 -6.82 -5.14
CA LEU A 46 -17.86 -6.57 -4.32
C LEU A 46 -16.58 -6.88 -5.08
N ALA A 47 -15.55 -6.06 -4.88
CA ALA A 47 -14.25 -6.27 -5.51
C ALA A 47 -13.66 -7.66 -5.20
N VAL A 48 -13.80 -8.12 -3.96
CA VAL A 48 -13.31 -9.44 -3.54
C VAL A 48 -14.02 -10.58 -4.27
N GLU A 49 -15.30 -10.44 -4.59
CA GLU A 49 -16.08 -11.43 -5.36
C GLU A 49 -15.67 -11.43 -6.83
N LYS A 50 -15.46 -10.25 -7.43
CA LYS A 50 -15.01 -10.12 -8.82
C LYS A 50 -13.72 -10.87 -9.09
N PHE A 51 -12.84 -10.98 -8.08
CA PHE A 51 -11.50 -11.54 -8.20
C PHE A 51 -11.31 -12.85 -7.46
N ILE A 52 -12.39 -13.54 -7.07
CA ILE A 52 -12.32 -14.75 -6.21
C ILE A 52 -11.41 -15.86 -6.77
N ASP A 53 -11.39 -16.07 -8.09
CA ASP A 53 -10.54 -17.08 -8.72
C ASP A 53 -9.04 -16.81 -8.58
N PHE A 54 -8.70 -15.55 -8.36
CA PHE A 54 -7.31 -15.09 -8.18
C PHE A 54 -6.88 -15.00 -6.71
N LEU A 55 -7.82 -15.24 -5.78
CA LEU A 55 -7.60 -15.10 -4.35
C LEU A 55 -7.52 -16.45 -3.64
N PRO A 56 -6.79 -16.59 -2.54
CA PRO A 56 -6.68 -17.81 -1.76
C PRO A 56 -7.89 -18.00 -0.83
N LEU A 57 -9.08 -17.91 -1.38
CA LEU A 57 -10.34 -18.07 -0.66
C LEU A 57 -11.23 -19.06 -1.40
N THR A 58 -11.89 -19.93 -0.63
CA THR A 58 -12.88 -20.87 -1.17
C THR A 58 -14.31 -20.34 -1.07
N LYS A 59 -14.52 -19.37 -0.18
CA LYS A 59 -15.81 -18.74 0.06
C LYS A 59 -15.59 -17.28 0.49
N ILE A 60 -16.44 -16.42 -0.03
CA ILE A 60 -16.55 -15.03 0.42
C ILE A 60 -17.76 -14.88 1.31
N HIS A 61 -17.63 -14.04 2.30
CA HIS A 61 -18.70 -13.62 3.19
C HIS A 61 -18.94 -12.12 2.94
N PRO A 62 -19.94 -11.74 2.14
CA PRO A 62 -20.19 -10.34 1.77
C PRO A 62 -20.32 -9.40 2.98
N GLN A 63 -20.88 -9.92 4.08
CA GLN A 63 -21.02 -9.17 5.34
C GLN A 63 -19.67 -8.80 6.00
N PHE A 64 -18.54 -9.36 5.57
CA PHE A 64 -17.21 -8.97 6.07
C PHE A 64 -16.64 -7.74 5.36
N SER A 65 -17.17 -7.41 4.20
CA SER A 65 -16.77 -6.22 3.46
C SER A 65 -17.28 -4.93 4.13
N LEU A 66 -16.47 -3.89 4.07
CA LEU A 66 -16.82 -2.50 4.37
C LEU A 66 -17.02 -1.69 3.07
N GLY A 67 -16.96 -2.33 1.89
CA GLY A 67 -17.01 -1.69 0.60
C GLY A 67 -15.62 -1.33 0.03
N GLU A 68 -14.58 -2.03 0.48
CA GLU A 68 -13.23 -1.86 -0.04
C GLU A 68 -13.10 -2.25 -1.51
N GLY A 69 -12.22 -1.57 -2.19
CA GLY A 69 -12.00 -1.77 -3.63
C GLY A 69 -12.86 -0.87 -4.51
N GLN A 70 -12.85 -1.15 -5.81
CA GLN A 70 -13.52 -0.36 -6.85
C GLN A 70 -13.19 1.14 -6.74
N THR A 71 -11.95 1.42 -6.36
CA THR A 71 -11.46 2.79 -6.21
C THR A 71 -11.21 3.38 -7.60
N PRO A 72 -11.50 4.68 -7.84
CA PRO A 72 -11.41 5.24 -9.19
C PRO A 72 -9.98 5.32 -9.69
N LEU A 73 -9.83 5.14 -11.00
CA LEU A 73 -8.64 5.47 -11.77
C LEU A 73 -8.83 6.86 -12.40
N THR A 74 -8.39 7.89 -11.69
CA THR A 74 -8.59 9.29 -12.06
C THR A 74 -7.50 9.76 -13.03
N ARG A 75 -7.88 10.35 -14.17
CA ARG A 75 -6.91 10.95 -15.11
C ARG A 75 -6.39 12.28 -14.54
N LEU A 76 -5.07 12.46 -14.56
CA LEU A 76 -4.39 13.64 -14.04
C LEU A 76 -4.12 14.66 -15.16
N SER A 77 -5.15 15.35 -15.64
CA SER A 77 -5.08 16.17 -16.85
C SER A 77 -4.19 17.39 -16.68
N ARG A 78 -4.23 18.05 -15.51
CA ARG A 78 -3.40 19.23 -15.24
C ARG A 78 -1.93 18.87 -15.08
N VAL A 79 -1.65 17.76 -14.40
CA VAL A 79 -0.28 17.24 -14.29
C VAL A 79 0.30 16.88 -15.66
N MET A 80 -0.52 16.29 -16.54
CA MET A 80 -0.10 15.98 -17.92
C MET A 80 0.25 17.25 -18.69
N GLU A 81 -0.57 18.29 -18.62
CA GLU A 81 -0.35 19.58 -19.28
C GLU A 81 0.94 20.26 -18.74
N ILE A 82 1.08 20.39 -17.41
CA ILE A 82 2.21 21.06 -16.77
C ILE A 82 3.55 20.43 -17.13
N PHE A 83 3.61 19.11 -17.24
CA PHE A 83 4.88 18.39 -17.48
C PHE A 83 5.03 17.82 -18.88
N GLY A 84 4.08 18.05 -19.79
CA GLY A 84 4.13 17.50 -21.16
C GLY A 84 4.16 15.97 -21.18
N LEU A 85 3.36 15.32 -20.33
CA LEU A 85 3.38 13.88 -20.14
C LEU A 85 2.31 13.17 -20.98
N PRO A 86 2.53 11.89 -21.34
CA PRO A 86 1.50 11.03 -21.91
C PRO A 86 0.39 10.78 -20.85
N PRO A 87 -0.66 10.00 -21.15
CA PRO A 87 -1.72 9.71 -20.20
C PRO A 87 -1.22 9.24 -18.82
N VAL A 88 -1.49 10.05 -17.78
CA VAL A 88 -1.18 9.76 -16.37
C VAL A 88 -2.47 9.60 -15.60
N PHE A 89 -2.52 8.58 -14.76
CA PHE A 89 -3.68 8.26 -13.93
C PHE A 89 -3.27 8.08 -12.47
N ALA A 90 -4.16 8.44 -11.55
CA ALA A 90 -4.07 8.12 -10.14
C ALA A 90 -5.01 6.96 -9.80
N LYS A 91 -4.49 5.83 -9.35
CA LYS A 91 -5.32 4.79 -8.71
C LYS A 91 -5.56 5.19 -7.26
N ASN A 92 -6.78 5.59 -6.97
CA ASN A 92 -7.11 6.39 -5.78
C ASN A 92 -7.49 5.53 -4.58
N GLU A 93 -6.51 4.79 -4.03
CA GLU A 93 -6.71 3.89 -2.89
C GLU A 93 -7.07 4.61 -1.57
N MET A 94 -6.95 5.93 -1.52
CA MET A 94 -7.27 6.72 -0.33
C MET A 94 -8.78 6.78 -0.01
N ILE A 95 -9.64 6.38 -0.95
CA ILE A 95 -11.09 6.34 -0.74
C ILE A 95 -11.61 5.00 -0.21
N ASN A 96 -10.74 4.02 0.01
CA ASN A 96 -11.14 2.81 0.74
C ASN A 96 -11.73 3.16 2.13
N PRO A 97 -12.54 2.28 2.73
CA PRO A 97 -13.31 2.57 3.96
C PRO A 97 -12.50 3.13 5.13
N THR A 98 -11.25 2.68 5.31
CA THR A 98 -10.35 3.26 6.33
C THR A 98 -9.32 4.20 5.71
N ALA A 99 -9.65 4.83 4.59
CA ALA A 99 -8.86 5.83 3.89
C ALA A 99 -7.45 5.38 3.49
N SER A 100 -7.27 4.10 3.14
CA SER A 100 -6.02 3.56 2.59
C SER A 100 -6.17 2.19 1.93
N PHE A 101 -5.22 1.82 1.07
CA PHE A 101 -5.13 0.50 0.42
C PHE A 101 -5.10 -0.70 1.38
N LYS A 102 -4.86 -0.47 2.68
CA LYS A 102 -4.73 -1.54 3.68
C LYS A 102 -5.96 -2.43 3.75
N ASP A 103 -7.13 -1.89 3.48
CA ASP A 103 -8.41 -2.57 3.54
C ASP A 103 -8.47 -3.77 2.61
N ARG A 104 -7.91 -3.65 1.42
CA ARG A 104 -7.86 -4.75 0.44
C ARG A 104 -7.14 -5.99 0.96
N GLY A 105 -6.03 -5.80 1.67
CA GLY A 105 -5.33 -6.91 2.31
C GLY A 105 -6.03 -7.39 3.57
N THR A 106 -6.61 -6.47 4.33
CA THR A 106 -7.25 -6.80 5.61
C THR A 106 -8.46 -7.69 5.41
N VAL A 107 -9.32 -7.41 4.44
CA VAL A 107 -10.52 -8.24 4.19
C VAL A 107 -10.15 -9.69 3.86
N ILE A 108 -9.10 -9.92 3.06
CA ILE A 108 -8.65 -11.29 2.73
C ILE A 108 -8.07 -12.00 3.95
N ALA A 109 -7.23 -11.31 4.74
CA ALA A 109 -6.65 -11.88 5.95
C ALA A 109 -7.73 -12.19 7.00
N VAL A 110 -8.78 -11.36 7.11
CA VAL A 110 -9.91 -11.61 8.01
C VAL A 110 -10.73 -12.83 7.57
N HIS A 111 -11.02 -12.98 6.27
CA HIS A 111 -11.65 -14.20 5.75
C HIS A 111 -10.83 -15.43 6.11
N LYS A 112 -9.51 -15.35 5.98
CA LYS A 112 -8.61 -16.44 6.34
C LYS A 112 -8.59 -16.70 7.83
N ALA A 113 -8.56 -15.65 8.66
CA ALA A 113 -8.64 -15.78 10.13
C ALA A 113 -9.88 -16.55 10.56
N VAL A 114 -11.06 -16.16 10.04
CA VAL A 114 -12.33 -16.84 10.33
C VAL A 114 -12.33 -18.27 9.85
N SER A 115 -11.83 -18.54 8.62
CA SER A 115 -11.77 -19.89 8.05
C SER A 115 -10.84 -20.84 8.85
N LEU A 116 -9.83 -20.29 9.51
CA LEU A 116 -8.91 -21.01 10.41
C LEU A 116 -9.41 -21.08 11.86
N GLY A 117 -10.58 -20.54 12.16
CA GLY A 117 -11.21 -20.61 13.48
C GLY A 117 -10.70 -19.61 14.51
N PHE A 118 -9.91 -18.60 14.11
CA PHE A 118 -9.43 -17.56 15.03
C PHE A 118 -10.58 -16.71 15.55
N LYS A 119 -10.52 -16.36 16.84
CA LYS A 119 -11.43 -15.44 17.51
C LYS A 119 -10.82 -14.07 17.76
N LYS A 120 -9.50 -13.96 17.64
CA LYS A 120 -8.74 -12.71 17.80
C LYS A 120 -7.72 -12.56 16.66
N ILE A 121 -7.62 -11.32 16.17
CA ILE A 121 -6.60 -10.91 15.22
C ILE A 121 -5.74 -9.79 15.79
N GLY A 122 -4.57 -9.54 15.25
CA GLY A 122 -3.72 -8.48 15.76
C GLY A 122 -2.78 -7.91 14.70
N THR A 123 -2.18 -6.77 15.02
CA THR A 123 -1.11 -6.19 14.22
C THR A 123 -0.16 -5.34 15.06
N VAL A 124 1.06 -5.20 14.55
CA VAL A 124 2.06 -4.24 15.04
C VAL A 124 2.12 -3.08 14.08
N SER A 125 1.42 -1.98 14.40
CA SER A 125 1.36 -0.82 13.49
C SER A 125 0.88 0.43 14.23
N THR A 126 1.48 1.58 13.90
CA THR A 126 1.11 2.89 14.43
C THR A 126 0.23 3.72 13.47
N GLY A 127 -0.15 3.17 12.31
CA GLY A 127 -0.84 3.94 11.26
C GLY A 127 -1.94 3.15 10.55
N ASN A 128 -2.03 3.34 9.24
CA ASN A 128 -3.12 2.81 8.40
C ASN A 128 -3.46 1.32 8.61
N MET A 129 -2.47 0.48 8.92
CA MET A 129 -2.73 -0.93 9.14
C MET A 129 -3.42 -1.20 10.49
N ALA A 130 -3.12 -0.42 11.53
CA ALA A 130 -3.80 -0.51 12.82
C ALA A 130 -5.30 -0.20 12.68
N GLY A 131 -5.64 0.94 12.06
CA GLY A 131 -7.02 1.35 11.82
C GLY A 131 -7.79 0.31 10.97
N SER A 132 -7.21 -0.13 9.86
CA SER A 132 -7.81 -1.16 9.00
C SER A 132 -8.04 -2.47 9.76
N THR A 133 -7.05 -2.98 10.52
CA THR A 133 -7.20 -4.22 11.29
C THR A 133 -8.30 -4.12 12.34
N ALA A 134 -8.35 -3.00 13.09
CA ALA A 134 -9.37 -2.78 14.11
C ALA A 134 -10.78 -2.66 13.51
N ALA A 135 -10.94 -1.90 12.40
CA ALA A 135 -12.21 -1.72 11.71
C ALA A 135 -12.80 -3.04 11.22
N TYR A 136 -11.99 -3.85 10.55
CA TYR A 136 -12.46 -5.15 10.04
C TYR A 136 -12.68 -6.18 11.14
N ALA A 137 -11.90 -6.15 12.23
CA ALA A 137 -12.17 -6.97 13.40
C ALA A 137 -13.56 -6.65 14.01
N ALA A 138 -13.85 -5.37 14.20
CA ALA A 138 -15.15 -4.90 14.67
C ALA A 138 -16.27 -5.33 13.73
N LYS A 139 -16.10 -5.17 12.40
CA LYS A 139 -17.08 -5.56 11.38
C LYS A 139 -17.49 -7.03 11.46
N VAL A 140 -16.53 -7.92 11.72
CA VAL A 140 -16.76 -9.38 11.70
C VAL A 140 -16.94 -9.99 13.10
N GLY A 141 -16.92 -9.18 14.15
CA GLY A 141 -17.08 -9.64 15.54
C GLY A 141 -15.87 -10.39 16.09
N LEU A 142 -14.66 -10.12 15.59
CA LEU A 142 -13.41 -10.65 16.15
C LEU A 142 -12.83 -9.69 17.18
N GLY A 143 -12.20 -10.22 18.24
CA GLY A 143 -11.36 -9.42 19.11
C GLY A 143 -10.14 -8.91 18.33
N SER A 144 -9.66 -7.70 18.63
CA SER A 144 -8.45 -7.17 17.99
C SER A 144 -7.41 -6.67 18.98
N LEU A 145 -6.14 -6.98 18.71
CA LEU A 145 -5.00 -6.62 19.54
C LEU A 145 -4.01 -5.78 18.73
N ILE A 146 -3.80 -4.53 19.11
CA ILE A 146 -2.96 -3.58 18.40
C ILE A 146 -1.76 -3.19 19.24
N PHE A 147 -0.55 -3.44 18.73
CA PHE A 147 0.68 -2.95 19.34
C PHE A 147 1.20 -1.73 18.60
N VAL A 148 1.39 -0.63 19.32
CA VAL A 148 1.96 0.63 18.81
C VAL A 148 3.22 0.98 19.58
N LYS A 149 4.07 1.84 19.01
CA LYS A 149 5.20 2.41 19.73
C LYS A 149 4.73 3.31 20.88
N GLU A 150 5.55 3.44 21.92
CA GLU A 150 5.29 4.32 23.06
C GLU A 150 5.11 5.80 22.68
N ASP A 151 5.85 6.28 21.66
CA ASP A 151 5.84 7.64 21.13
C ASP A 151 4.73 7.91 20.08
N THR A 152 3.82 6.96 19.87
CA THR A 152 2.71 7.12 18.91
C THR A 152 1.80 8.27 19.32
N SER A 153 1.54 9.22 18.41
CA SER A 153 0.68 10.37 18.64
C SER A 153 -0.75 9.97 19.02
N ARG A 154 -1.43 10.89 19.71
CA ARG A 154 -2.81 10.67 20.19
C ARG A 154 -3.78 10.43 19.02
N ASP A 155 -3.64 11.17 17.92
CA ASP A 155 -4.53 11.06 16.76
C ASP A 155 -4.37 9.73 16.04
N LYS A 156 -3.13 9.22 15.91
CA LYS A 156 -2.87 7.88 15.37
C LYS A 156 -3.44 6.77 16.25
N ILE A 157 -3.43 6.97 17.57
CA ILE A 157 -4.10 6.04 18.51
C ILE A 157 -5.62 6.11 18.34
N PHE A 158 -6.18 7.31 18.23
CA PHE A 158 -7.62 7.51 18.04
C PHE A 158 -8.13 6.84 16.77
N SER A 159 -7.40 6.96 15.67
CA SER A 159 -7.80 6.39 14.37
C SER A 159 -7.96 4.86 14.36
N ALA A 160 -7.30 4.16 15.30
CA ALA A 160 -7.48 2.72 15.50
C ALA A 160 -8.38 2.43 16.71
N GLY A 161 -8.24 3.21 17.79
CA GLY A 161 -8.91 3.02 19.09
C GLY A 161 -10.42 3.15 19.02
N ILE A 162 -10.95 3.98 18.11
CA ILE A 162 -12.40 4.19 17.94
C ILE A 162 -13.17 2.90 17.62
N TYR A 163 -12.50 1.89 17.06
CA TYR A 163 -13.09 0.58 16.76
C TYR A 163 -13.04 -0.42 17.91
N GLY A 164 -12.58 -0.01 19.11
CA GLY A 164 -12.57 -0.83 20.33
C GLY A 164 -11.55 -1.97 20.38
N PRO A 165 -10.33 -1.84 19.82
CA PRO A 165 -9.29 -2.86 20.00
C PRO A 165 -8.68 -2.83 21.41
N ASP A 166 -8.11 -3.95 21.85
CA ASP A 166 -7.12 -3.97 22.93
C ASP A 166 -5.83 -3.32 22.42
N LEU A 167 -5.52 -2.07 22.81
CA LEU A 167 -4.39 -1.30 22.31
C LEU A 167 -3.31 -1.14 23.36
N PHE A 168 -2.06 -1.50 22.99
CA PHE A 168 -0.89 -1.40 23.87
C PHE A 168 0.19 -0.50 23.27
N LYS A 169 0.61 0.52 24.03
CA LYS A 169 1.85 1.26 23.80
C LYS A 169 3.02 0.44 24.33
N VAL A 170 3.93 0.06 23.45
CA VAL A 170 5.05 -0.83 23.79
C VAL A 170 6.37 -0.06 23.73
N ARG A 171 7.13 -0.11 24.84
CA ARG A 171 8.51 0.39 24.92
C ARG A 171 9.48 -0.56 24.28
N GLY A 172 10.47 -0.03 23.59
CA GLY A 172 11.59 -0.78 23.04
C GLY A 172 11.63 -0.81 21.52
N ASP A 173 12.45 -1.72 20.97
CA ASP A 173 12.69 -1.81 19.53
C ASP A 173 11.46 -2.35 18.79
N TYR A 174 10.95 -1.54 17.87
CA TYR A 174 9.76 -1.87 17.07
C TYR A 174 9.98 -3.07 16.14
N GLY A 175 11.18 -3.25 15.62
CA GLY A 175 11.51 -4.42 14.81
C GLY A 175 11.47 -5.73 15.61
N ARG A 176 11.96 -5.69 16.85
CA ARG A 176 11.87 -6.84 17.78
C ARG A 176 10.42 -7.13 18.15
N LEU A 177 9.60 -6.09 18.38
CA LEU A 177 8.18 -6.24 18.65
C LEU A 177 7.44 -6.93 17.51
N PHE A 178 7.78 -6.58 16.27
CA PHE A 178 7.21 -7.20 15.07
C PHE A 178 7.41 -8.74 15.09
N TYR A 179 8.63 -9.22 15.33
CA TYR A 179 8.89 -10.67 15.40
C TYR A 179 8.31 -11.31 16.66
N LYS A 180 8.32 -10.61 17.80
CA LYS A 180 7.74 -11.11 19.07
C LYS A 180 6.23 -11.30 18.96
N SER A 181 5.53 -10.53 18.14
CA SER A 181 4.09 -10.66 17.95
C SER A 181 3.67 -12.03 17.43
N PHE A 182 4.44 -12.66 16.56
CA PHE A 182 4.15 -14.03 16.09
C PHE A 182 4.25 -15.08 17.20
N ALA A 183 5.24 -14.96 18.08
CA ALA A 183 5.36 -15.84 19.25
C ALA A 183 4.21 -15.65 20.25
N ILE A 184 3.80 -14.39 20.47
CA ILE A 184 2.61 -14.05 21.27
C ILE A 184 1.36 -14.63 20.61
N GLY A 185 1.21 -14.46 19.29
CA GLY A 185 0.09 -15.00 18.53
C GLY A 185 -0.04 -16.52 18.70
N LYS A 186 1.06 -17.25 18.53
CA LYS A 186 1.10 -18.72 18.73
C LYS A 186 0.69 -19.12 20.15
N LYS A 187 1.23 -18.41 21.17
CA LYS A 187 0.97 -18.73 22.58
C LYS A 187 -0.50 -18.51 22.96
N TYR A 188 -1.15 -17.45 22.43
CA TYR A 188 -2.47 -17.00 22.88
C TYR A 188 -3.56 -17.20 21.82
N GLY A 189 -3.29 -17.88 20.71
CA GLY A 189 -4.26 -18.13 19.66
C GLY A 189 -4.71 -16.85 18.94
N ILE A 190 -3.80 -15.90 18.70
CA ILE A 190 -4.08 -14.62 18.02
C ILE A 190 -3.40 -14.61 16.66
N TYR A 191 -4.16 -14.35 15.59
CA TYR A 191 -3.59 -14.22 14.26
C TYR A 191 -3.05 -12.81 14.04
N PHE A 192 -1.71 -12.64 14.13
CA PHE A 192 -1.05 -11.36 13.81
C PHE A 192 -0.85 -11.20 12.30
N MET A 193 -1.80 -10.53 11.66
CA MET A 193 -1.78 -10.20 10.22
C MET A 193 -0.88 -8.98 9.93
N ASN A 194 0.41 -9.09 10.21
CA ASN A 194 1.39 -8.03 9.98
C ASN A 194 1.66 -7.77 8.47
N SER A 195 2.52 -6.81 8.16
CA SER A 195 2.76 -6.31 6.79
C SER A 195 3.32 -7.35 5.80
N VAL A 196 3.83 -8.48 6.25
CA VAL A 196 4.31 -9.62 5.43
C VAL A 196 3.35 -10.79 5.42
N ASP A 197 2.17 -10.63 5.97
CA ASP A 197 1.15 -11.66 5.93
C ASP A 197 0.83 -12.04 4.47
N PRO A 198 0.95 -13.33 4.08
CA PRO A 198 0.80 -13.75 2.70
C PRO A 198 -0.61 -13.53 2.17
N PHE A 199 -1.64 -13.64 3.02
CA PHE A 199 -3.02 -13.44 2.61
C PHE A 199 -3.34 -11.95 2.41
N ARG A 200 -2.75 -11.05 3.22
CA ARG A 200 -2.82 -9.62 2.95
C ARG A 200 -2.19 -9.26 1.61
N ILE A 201 -1.05 -9.85 1.29
CA ILE A 201 -0.35 -9.63 0.01
C ILE A 201 -1.24 -10.06 -1.16
N GLU A 202 -1.96 -11.18 -1.04
CA GLU A 202 -2.92 -11.62 -2.04
C GLU A 202 -4.07 -10.62 -2.23
N GLY A 203 -4.58 -10.04 -1.14
CA GLY A 203 -5.64 -9.02 -1.22
C GLY A 203 -5.23 -7.76 -1.98
N TYR A 204 -3.95 -7.38 -1.90
CA TYR A 204 -3.41 -6.23 -2.65
C TYR A 204 -3.37 -6.45 -4.17
N LYS A 205 -3.49 -7.69 -4.66
CA LYS A 205 -3.59 -8.00 -6.09
C LYS A 205 -4.82 -7.33 -6.72
N ALA A 206 -5.91 -7.18 -5.98
CA ALA A 206 -7.13 -6.56 -6.47
C ALA A 206 -6.89 -5.16 -7.06
N THR A 207 -5.98 -4.36 -6.47
CA THR A 207 -5.59 -3.06 -7.06
C THR A 207 -5.04 -3.20 -8.47
N GLY A 208 -4.21 -4.22 -8.72
CA GLY A 208 -3.63 -4.47 -10.05
C GLY A 208 -4.68 -4.93 -11.06
N TYR A 209 -5.62 -5.78 -10.66
CA TYR A 209 -6.72 -6.23 -11.53
C TYR A 209 -7.65 -5.07 -11.89
N GLU A 210 -7.99 -4.21 -10.93
CA GLU A 210 -8.81 -3.02 -11.20
C GLU A 210 -8.10 -2.07 -12.17
N ILE A 211 -6.81 -1.77 -11.98
CA ILE A 211 -6.03 -0.96 -12.93
C ILE A 211 -6.12 -1.53 -14.34
N PHE A 212 -5.98 -2.84 -14.50
CA PHE A 212 -6.09 -3.48 -15.80
C PHE A 212 -7.46 -3.33 -16.43
N LEU A 213 -8.54 -3.58 -15.67
CA LEU A 213 -9.92 -3.49 -16.14
C LEU A 213 -10.34 -2.03 -16.44
N GLU A 214 -9.98 -1.08 -15.58
CA GLU A 214 -10.29 0.34 -15.75
C GLU A 214 -9.51 1.02 -16.89
N LEU A 215 -8.47 0.38 -17.38
CA LEU A 215 -7.77 0.77 -18.61
C LEU A 215 -8.27 0.00 -19.84
N ASP A 216 -9.52 -0.49 -19.84
CA ASP A 216 -10.12 -1.25 -20.92
C ASP A 216 -9.30 -2.50 -21.30
N SER A 217 -8.84 -3.21 -20.31
CA SER A 217 -7.96 -4.39 -20.47
C SER A 217 -6.64 -4.09 -21.19
N HIS A 218 -6.16 -2.86 -21.08
CA HIS A 218 -4.83 -2.50 -21.57
C HIS A 218 -3.81 -2.46 -20.44
N THR A 219 -2.65 -3.02 -20.69
CA THR A 219 -1.54 -2.97 -19.74
C THR A 219 -0.95 -1.56 -19.70
N PRO A 220 -0.88 -0.90 -18.53
CA PRO A 220 -0.13 0.35 -18.39
C PRO A 220 1.36 0.11 -18.64
N GLN A 221 2.05 1.11 -19.21
CA GLN A 221 3.49 1.02 -19.42
C GLN A 221 4.26 1.11 -18.10
N TYR A 222 3.81 1.99 -17.21
CA TYR A 222 4.46 2.23 -15.91
C TYR A 222 3.43 2.20 -14.79
N ILE A 223 3.81 1.57 -13.67
CA ILE A 223 3.07 1.64 -12.40
C ILE A 223 4.04 2.09 -11.32
N ILE A 224 3.77 3.25 -10.71
CA ILE A 224 4.62 3.89 -9.71
C ILE A 224 3.98 3.70 -8.33
N VAL A 225 4.71 3.08 -7.40
CA VAL A 225 4.17 2.60 -6.12
C VAL A 225 5.07 3.00 -4.96
N PRO A 226 4.54 3.59 -3.87
CA PRO A 226 5.31 3.82 -2.66
C PRO A 226 5.69 2.50 -1.98
N VAL A 227 6.92 2.38 -1.49
CA VAL A 227 7.42 1.12 -0.91
C VAL A 227 7.86 1.29 0.55
N SER A 228 7.14 0.64 1.46
CA SER A 228 7.51 0.46 2.87
C SER A 228 8.00 -0.98 3.11
N ALA A 229 7.19 -1.82 3.74
CA ALA A 229 7.50 -3.24 4.02
C ALA A 229 7.59 -4.14 2.77
N GLY A 230 7.12 -3.66 1.61
CA GLY A 230 7.18 -4.36 0.33
C GLY A 230 5.88 -5.06 -0.09
N GLY A 231 5.00 -5.43 0.84
CA GLY A 231 3.84 -6.27 0.56
C GLY A 231 2.89 -5.73 -0.52
N HIS A 232 2.66 -4.40 -0.58
CA HIS A 232 1.79 -3.79 -1.60
C HIS A 232 2.37 -3.94 -3.01
N LEU A 233 3.64 -3.56 -3.19
CA LEU A 233 4.30 -3.69 -4.48
C LEU A 233 4.40 -5.17 -4.92
N ILE A 234 4.68 -6.09 -3.98
CA ILE A 234 4.67 -7.54 -4.25
C ILE A 234 3.28 -7.97 -4.74
N GLY A 235 2.21 -7.56 -4.06
CA GLY A 235 0.84 -7.87 -4.45
C GLY A 235 0.48 -7.37 -5.85
N LEU A 236 0.77 -6.09 -6.15
CA LEU A 236 0.52 -5.53 -7.49
C LEU A 236 1.32 -6.27 -8.57
N MET A 237 2.60 -6.54 -8.34
CA MET A 237 3.42 -7.29 -9.31
C MET A 237 2.90 -8.71 -9.51
N ARG A 238 2.41 -9.38 -8.45
CA ARG A 238 1.78 -10.70 -8.54
C ARG A 238 0.49 -10.66 -9.35
N ALA A 239 -0.32 -9.60 -9.22
CA ALA A 239 -1.51 -9.45 -10.05
C ALA A 239 -1.16 -9.46 -11.55
N PHE A 240 -0.17 -8.71 -11.96
CA PHE A 240 0.25 -8.69 -13.36
C PHE A 240 0.99 -9.96 -13.80
N LEU A 241 1.61 -10.71 -12.88
CA LEU A 241 2.11 -12.05 -13.18
C LEU A 241 0.95 -13.01 -13.43
N ASP A 242 -0.10 -13.00 -12.60
CA ASP A 242 -1.31 -13.78 -12.78
C ASP A 242 -1.97 -13.46 -14.14
N LEU A 243 -2.14 -12.17 -14.49
CA LEU A 243 -2.69 -11.74 -15.78
C LEU A 243 -1.86 -12.26 -16.97
N LYS A 244 -0.53 -12.31 -16.81
CA LYS A 244 0.36 -12.82 -17.85
C LYS A 244 0.27 -14.35 -17.97
N GLU A 245 0.21 -15.06 -16.85
CA GLU A 245 0.06 -16.53 -16.81
C GLU A 245 -1.26 -17.01 -17.41
N GLU A 246 -2.34 -16.24 -17.20
CA GLU A 246 -3.66 -16.52 -17.77
C GLU A 246 -3.82 -15.99 -19.21
N GLY A 247 -2.80 -15.34 -19.77
CA GLY A 247 -2.83 -14.86 -21.15
C GLY A 247 -3.61 -13.54 -21.38
N PHE A 248 -4.09 -12.88 -20.33
CA PHE A 248 -4.76 -11.58 -20.45
C PHE A 248 -3.81 -10.49 -20.96
N ILE A 249 -2.52 -10.57 -20.65
CA ILE A 249 -1.52 -9.61 -21.09
C ILE A 249 -0.31 -10.29 -21.72
N ARG A 250 0.30 -9.63 -22.71
CA ARG A 250 1.57 -10.09 -23.35
C ARG A 250 2.78 -9.42 -22.72
N LYS A 251 2.69 -8.14 -22.38
CA LYS A 251 3.79 -7.34 -21.82
C LYS A 251 3.54 -7.07 -20.35
N PHE A 252 4.58 -7.21 -19.54
CA PHE A 252 4.54 -6.87 -18.12
C PHE A 252 4.83 -5.38 -17.95
N PRO A 253 4.13 -4.65 -17.05
CA PRO A 253 4.39 -3.25 -16.77
C PRO A 253 5.79 -3.03 -16.19
N ILE A 254 6.35 -1.86 -16.41
CA ILE A 254 7.53 -1.40 -15.69
C ILE A 254 7.07 -0.87 -14.32
N PHE A 255 7.38 -1.61 -13.27
CA PHE A 255 7.12 -1.17 -11.91
C PHE A 255 8.22 -0.25 -11.40
N VAL A 256 7.82 0.87 -10.82
CA VAL A 256 8.71 1.83 -10.18
C VAL A 256 8.38 1.88 -8.69
N GLY A 257 9.24 1.27 -7.88
CA GLY A 257 9.16 1.37 -6.42
C GLY A 257 9.76 2.69 -5.95
N VAL A 258 9.06 3.42 -5.06
CA VAL A 258 9.53 4.71 -4.56
C VAL A 258 9.67 4.69 -3.05
N GLN A 259 10.80 5.20 -2.55
CA GLN A 259 11.06 5.44 -1.13
C GLN A 259 11.36 6.93 -0.88
N ALA A 260 11.29 7.36 0.37
CA ALA A 260 11.79 8.68 0.75
C ALA A 260 13.31 8.62 1.02
N SER A 261 14.09 9.60 0.57
CA SER A 261 15.55 9.60 0.71
C SER A 261 16.02 9.50 2.16
N GLY A 262 15.21 10.02 3.09
CA GLY A 262 15.46 9.90 4.53
C GLY A 262 15.24 8.49 5.10
N CYS A 263 14.69 7.54 4.31
CA CYS A 263 14.57 6.11 4.64
C CYS A 263 14.45 5.26 3.36
N SER A 264 15.56 5.01 2.66
CA SER A 264 15.59 4.41 1.33
C SER A 264 16.47 3.14 1.21
N PRO A 265 16.29 2.12 2.09
CA PRO A 265 17.16 0.94 2.07
C PRO A 265 17.15 0.20 0.73
N LEU A 266 15.98 0.11 0.08
CA LEU A 266 15.84 -0.61 -1.18
C LEU A 266 16.38 0.19 -2.36
N ALA A 267 16.16 1.51 -2.40
CA ALA A 267 16.70 2.36 -3.46
C ALA A 267 18.23 2.36 -3.44
N ARG A 268 18.85 2.41 -2.23
CA ARG A 268 20.31 2.27 -2.08
C ARG A 268 20.83 0.93 -2.56
N ALA A 269 20.17 -0.17 -2.20
CA ALA A 269 20.55 -1.51 -2.64
C ALA A 269 20.41 -1.67 -4.15
N PHE A 270 19.30 -1.18 -4.72
CA PHE A 270 19.03 -1.24 -6.16
C PHE A 270 20.06 -0.45 -6.97
N ALA A 271 20.42 0.76 -6.55
CA ALA A 271 21.46 1.58 -7.20
C ALA A 271 22.84 0.91 -7.21
N GLN A 272 23.09 0.00 -6.26
CA GLN A 272 24.32 -0.80 -6.17
C GLN A 272 24.21 -2.16 -6.87
N GLY A 273 23.12 -2.44 -7.60
CA GLY A 273 22.89 -3.73 -8.25
C GLY A 273 22.69 -4.92 -7.27
N ARG A 274 22.39 -4.66 -6.00
CA ARG A 274 22.27 -5.68 -4.96
C ARG A 274 20.86 -6.24 -4.91
N LEU A 275 20.73 -7.55 -4.70
CA LEU A 275 19.47 -8.24 -4.44
C LEU A 275 19.11 -8.34 -2.94
N LYS A 276 19.99 -7.89 -2.06
CA LYS A 276 19.77 -7.80 -0.62
C LYS A 276 20.07 -6.39 -0.14
N PHE A 277 19.17 -5.84 0.64
CA PHE A 277 19.38 -4.54 1.28
C PHE A 277 20.08 -4.67 2.63
N SER A 278 20.60 -3.57 3.14
CA SER A 278 21.06 -3.41 4.52
C SER A 278 20.12 -2.47 5.25
N ARG A 279 19.96 -2.66 6.57
CA ARG A 279 19.17 -1.77 7.41
C ARG A 279 19.60 -0.30 7.21
N PHE A 280 18.62 0.59 7.04
CA PHE A 280 18.88 2.01 6.90
C PHE A 280 19.19 2.64 8.24
N PRO A 281 20.30 3.38 8.39
CA PRO A 281 20.63 4.06 9.62
C PRO A 281 19.77 5.31 9.82
N SER A 282 19.31 5.55 11.03
CA SER A 282 18.66 6.79 11.47
C SER A 282 17.58 7.34 10.51
N PRO A 283 16.48 6.61 10.29
CA PRO A 283 15.43 7.01 9.35
C PRO A 283 14.76 8.31 9.84
N LYS A 284 14.67 9.30 8.93
CA LYS A 284 13.98 10.58 9.17
C LYS A 284 13.35 11.06 7.88
N THR A 285 12.03 11.13 7.83
CA THR A 285 11.25 11.61 6.68
C THR A 285 9.83 11.94 7.09
N ILE A 286 9.20 12.90 6.41
CA ILE A 286 7.79 13.24 6.55
C ILE A 286 6.86 12.12 6.03
N ALA A 287 7.34 11.26 5.14
CA ALA A 287 6.59 10.12 4.61
C ALA A 287 6.57 8.96 5.62
N HIS A 288 6.00 9.20 6.79
CA HIS A 288 6.00 8.25 7.92
C HIS A 288 5.45 6.87 7.57
N ALA A 289 4.44 6.78 6.70
CA ALA A 289 3.83 5.50 6.28
C ALA A 289 4.78 4.57 5.52
N ILE A 290 5.87 5.12 4.94
CA ILE A 290 6.92 4.34 4.25
C ILE A 290 8.29 4.41 4.95
N SER A 291 8.38 5.03 6.11
CA SER A 291 9.60 5.09 6.92
C SER A 291 9.89 3.73 7.58
N ASN A 292 10.38 2.78 6.80
CA ASN A 292 10.73 1.44 7.28
C ASN A 292 12.21 1.14 7.00
N PRO A 293 13.08 1.24 8.02
CA PRO A 293 14.52 1.04 7.85
C PRO A 293 14.93 -0.42 7.60
N ASN A 294 14.03 -1.37 7.90
CA ASN A 294 14.28 -2.80 7.73
C ASN A 294 13.05 -3.50 7.13
N PRO A 295 12.71 -3.23 5.85
CA PRO A 295 11.52 -3.76 5.20
C PRO A 295 11.54 -5.28 5.09
N PRO A 296 10.65 -6.02 5.78
CA PRO A 296 10.73 -7.47 5.83
C PRO A 296 10.51 -8.15 4.46
N GLY A 297 9.76 -7.55 3.54
CA GLY A 297 9.60 -8.02 2.15
C GLY A 297 10.60 -7.43 1.16
N GLY A 298 11.61 -6.68 1.64
CA GLY A 298 12.49 -5.87 0.80
C GLY A 298 13.32 -6.68 -0.20
N ASN A 299 13.87 -7.81 0.21
CA ASN A 299 14.66 -8.66 -0.69
C ASN A 299 13.79 -9.30 -1.78
N ILE A 300 12.52 -9.64 -1.46
CA ILE A 300 11.54 -10.11 -2.46
C ILE A 300 11.28 -9.00 -3.49
N VAL A 301 11.06 -7.76 -3.03
CA VAL A 301 10.87 -6.60 -3.92
C VAL A 301 12.08 -6.43 -4.85
N LEU A 302 13.29 -6.41 -4.33
CA LEU A 302 14.51 -6.30 -5.13
C LEU A 302 14.60 -7.41 -6.18
N LYS A 303 14.38 -8.67 -5.78
CA LYS A 303 14.39 -9.82 -6.70
C LYS A 303 13.34 -9.68 -7.80
N MET A 304 12.11 -9.32 -7.46
CA MET A 304 11.02 -9.18 -8.44
C MET A 304 11.25 -8.01 -9.39
N ILE A 305 11.70 -6.87 -8.89
CA ILE A 305 12.00 -5.69 -9.70
C ILE A 305 13.12 -5.98 -10.69
N HIS A 306 14.23 -6.57 -10.24
CA HIS A 306 15.32 -6.95 -11.14
C HIS A 306 14.89 -7.95 -12.23
N LYS A 307 14.15 -9.01 -11.83
CA LYS A 307 13.65 -10.03 -12.76
C LYS A 307 12.76 -9.44 -13.85
N ASN A 308 11.96 -8.42 -13.51
CA ASN A 308 10.96 -7.83 -14.43
C ASN A 308 11.39 -6.47 -15.01
N LYS A 309 12.67 -6.12 -14.92
CA LYS A 309 13.25 -4.89 -15.49
C LYS A 309 12.57 -3.61 -14.98
N GLY A 310 12.09 -3.63 -13.74
CA GLY A 310 11.57 -2.46 -13.05
C GLY A 310 12.69 -1.60 -12.46
N MET A 311 12.33 -0.59 -11.68
CA MET A 311 13.28 0.28 -11.00
C MET A 311 12.84 0.62 -9.58
N ILE A 312 13.80 0.98 -8.74
CA ILE A 312 13.55 1.54 -7.42
C ILE A 312 14.36 2.83 -7.31
N LEU A 313 13.70 3.88 -6.85
CA LEU A 313 14.35 5.17 -6.60
C LEU A 313 13.84 5.78 -5.30
N ASP A 314 14.52 6.81 -4.84
CA ASP A 314 14.07 7.62 -3.73
C ASP A 314 13.83 9.07 -4.15
N VAL A 315 13.06 9.81 -3.33
CA VAL A 315 12.76 11.22 -3.51
C VAL A 315 12.92 11.95 -2.17
N SER A 316 13.33 13.20 -2.20
CA SER A 316 13.51 14.03 -0.99
C SER A 316 12.18 14.47 -0.39
N ASP A 317 12.19 14.84 0.88
CA ASP A 317 11.00 15.37 1.56
C ASP A 317 10.49 16.66 0.88
N THR A 318 11.38 17.50 0.35
CA THR A 318 11.01 18.69 -0.44
C THR A 318 10.24 18.30 -1.70
N GLU A 319 10.75 17.33 -2.49
CA GLU A 319 10.05 16.83 -3.69
C GLU A 319 8.69 16.22 -3.35
N ILE A 320 8.59 15.56 -2.19
CA ILE A 320 7.34 14.97 -1.70
C ILE A 320 6.30 16.05 -1.40
N LEU A 321 6.68 17.10 -0.65
CA LEU A 321 5.77 18.22 -0.32
C LEU A 321 5.31 18.96 -1.56
N GLU A 322 6.22 19.27 -2.50
CA GLU A 322 5.87 19.87 -3.77
C GLU A 322 4.88 19.02 -4.56
N ALA A 323 5.09 17.70 -4.62
CA ALA A 323 4.21 16.78 -5.32
C ALA A 323 2.85 16.65 -4.63
N GLN A 324 2.80 16.63 -3.30
CA GLN A 324 1.56 16.59 -2.52
C GLN A 324 0.72 17.83 -2.77
N ARG A 325 1.36 19.01 -2.71
CA ARG A 325 0.72 20.29 -3.00
C ARG A 325 0.18 20.34 -4.42
N LEU A 326 0.97 19.89 -5.39
CA LEU A 326 0.60 19.89 -6.79
C LEU A 326 -0.61 18.97 -7.07
N LEU A 327 -0.66 17.76 -6.47
CA LEU A 327 -1.82 16.88 -6.56
C LEU A 327 -3.07 17.52 -5.96
N ALA A 328 -2.94 18.22 -4.83
CA ALA A 328 -4.06 18.90 -4.19
C ALA A 328 -4.55 20.10 -5.00
N GLU A 329 -3.66 21.00 -5.41
CA GLU A 329 -4.00 22.26 -6.07
C GLU A 329 -4.42 22.08 -7.53
N GLN A 330 -3.84 21.13 -8.25
CA GLN A 330 -4.07 20.95 -9.67
C GLN A 330 -5.07 19.84 -10.01
N GLU A 331 -5.19 18.81 -9.16
CA GLU A 331 -6.03 17.65 -9.42
C GLU A 331 -7.10 17.40 -8.34
N GLY A 332 -7.13 18.23 -7.29
CA GLY A 332 -8.06 18.05 -6.16
C GLY A 332 -7.80 16.79 -5.33
N ILE A 333 -6.61 16.20 -5.42
CA ILE A 333 -6.25 14.94 -4.74
C ILE A 333 -5.35 15.25 -3.54
N PHE A 334 -5.94 15.31 -2.35
CA PHE A 334 -5.20 15.48 -1.11
C PHE A 334 -4.81 14.13 -0.51
N CYS A 335 -3.62 13.66 -0.86
CA CYS A 335 -3.07 12.38 -0.40
C CYS A 335 -2.03 12.56 0.72
N ASP A 336 -1.67 11.46 1.41
CA ASP A 336 -0.58 11.46 2.38
C ASP A 336 0.80 11.65 1.71
N PRO A 337 1.84 12.10 2.45
CA PRO A 337 3.18 12.29 1.89
C PRO A 337 3.77 11.03 1.24
N ALA A 338 3.45 9.84 1.76
CA ALA A 338 3.91 8.59 1.17
C ALA A 338 3.36 8.38 -0.24
N SER A 339 2.09 8.70 -0.47
CA SER A 339 1.44 8.64 -1.79
C SER A 339 2.02 9.64 -2.77
N ALA A 340 2.31 10.87 -2.30
CA ALA A 340 2.88 11.94 -3.10
C ALA A 340 4.27 11.60 -3.68
N THR A 341 4.99 10.66 -3.08
CA THR A 341 6.26 10.15 -3.61
C THR A 341 6.13 9.67 -5.06
N THR A 342 4.95 9.18 -5.47
CA THR A 342 4.70 8.67 -6.82
C THR A 342 4.80 9.77 -7.88
N LEU A 343 4.18 10.94 -7.65
CA LEU A 343 4.30 12.08 -8.56
C LEU A 343 5.71 12.68 -8.50
N ALA A 344 6.33 12.78 -7.31
CA ALA A 344 7.72 13.22 -7.19
C ALA A 344 8.67 12.34 -8.01
N ALA A 345 8.48 11.02 -7.97
CA ALA A 345 9.24 10.07 -8.77
C ALA A 345 8.99 10.24 -10.28
N LEU A 346 7.73 10.41 -10.69
CA LEU A 346 7.38 10.64 -12.10
C LEU A 346 8.08 11.90 -12.62
N ARG A 347 8.05 13.01 -11.88
CA ARG A 347 8.77 14.25 -12.22
C ARG A 347 10.27 14.05 -12.37
N ARG A 348 10.88 13.22 -11.52
CA ARG A 348 12.32 12.91 -11.58
C ARG A 348 12.66 12.04 -12.78
N ILE A 349 11.83 11.05 -13.09
CA ILE A 349 12.02 10.14 -14.22
C ILE A 349 11.82 10.88 -15.54
N SER A 350 10.82 11.74 -15.68
CA SER A 350 10.49 12.48 -16.90
C SER A 350 11.63 13.42 -17.36
N LYS A 351 12.48 13.86 -16.45
CA LYS A 351 13.68 14.63 -16.79
C LYS A 351 14.80 13.79 -17.42
N LYS A 352 14.77 12.47 -17.24
CA LYS A 352 15.87 11.56 -17.63
C LYS A 352 15.52 10.64 -18.79
N MET A 353 14.25 10.37 -19.02
CA MET A 353 13.78 9.47 -20.06
C MET A 353 12.54 10.02 -20.76
N LYS A 354 12.43 9.72 -22.05
CA LYS A 354 11.26 10.09 -22.85
C LYS A 354 10.21 8.98 -22.78
N PHE A 355 8.98 9.37 -22.53
CA PHE A 355 7.82 8.48 -22.64
C PHE A 355 7.27 8.49 -24.06
N GLY A 356 6.73 7.36 -24.49
CA GLY A 356 5.98 7.29 -25.74
C GLY A 356 4.61 7.99 -25.58
N VAL A 357 4.12 8.60 -26.64
CA VAL A 357 2.83 9.34 -26.63
C VAL A 357 1.62 8.47 -26.25
N ARG A 358 1.74 7.15 -26.42
CA ARG A 358 0.71 6.14 -26.07
C ARG A 358 0.97 5.44 -24.74
N ASP A 359 2.06 5.78 -24.04
CA ASP A 359 2.33 5.19 -22.73
C ASP A 359 1.21 5.60 -21.77
N ARG A 360 0.81 4.67 -20.92
CA ARG A 360 -0.11 4.90 -19.81
C ARG A 360 0.66 4.75 -18.51
N ILE A 361 0.65 5.76 -17.67
CA ILE A 361 1.38 5.81 -16.41
C ILE A 361 0.36 5.82 -15.27
N VAL A 362 0.50 4.91 -14.32
CA VAL A 362 -0.39 4.84 -13.16
C VAL A 362 0.40 5.17 -11.89
N LEU A 363 -0.06 6.17 -11.15
CA LEU A 363 0.41 6.51 -9.81
C LEU A 363 -0.52 5.87 -8.78
N VAL A 364 0.01 5.07 -7.87
CA VAL A 364 -0.82 4.45 -6.82
C VAL A 364 -0.86 5.37 -5.60
N ILE A 365 -2.00 6.01 -5.39
CA ILE A 365 -2.26 6.92 -4.27
C ILE A 365 -2.77 6.11 -3.09
N THR A 366 -1.90 5.79 -2.15
CA THR A 366 -2.07 4.72 -1.16
C THR A 366 -2.86 5.10 0.08
N GLY A 367 -2.96 6.41 0.41
CA GLY A 367 -3.63 6.87 1.61
C GLY A 367 -4.02 8.33 1.57
N SER A 368 -5.01 8.70 2.36
CA SER A 368 -5.55 10.06 2.44
C SER A 368 -4.66 11.00 3.26
N GLY A 369 -4.50 12.23 2.79
CA GLY A 369 -3.87 13.34 3.50
C GLY A 369 -4.62 13.76 4.75
N LEU A 370 -5.93 13.53 4.81
CA LEU A 370 -6.76 13.83 5.98
C LEU A 370 -6.33 13.08 7.26
N LYS A 371 -5.53 12.02 7.13
CA LYS A 371 -4.99 11.25 8.25
C LYS A 371 -3.63 11.75 8.74
N THR A 372 -3.08 12.79 8.12
CA THR A 372 -1.74 13.34 8.39
C THR A 372 -1.76 14.86 8.48
N LEU A 373 -2.89 15.45 8.90
CA LEU A 373 -3.01 16.92 9.04
C LEU A 373 -2.01 17.49 10.04
N GLU A 374 -1.65 16.73 11.07
CA GLU A 374 -0.63 17.10 12.06
C GLU A 374 0.77 17.27 11.46
N ASP A 375 1.02 16.65 10.32
CA ASP A 375 2.32 16.66 9.62
C ASP A 375 2.41 17.82 8.58
N LEU A 376 1.33 18.61 8.39
CA LEU A 376 1.30 19.72 7.43
C LEU A 376 1.92 21.00 8.04
N ASP A 377 2.61 21.75 7.18
CA ASP A 377 3.06 23.09 7.54
C ASP A 377 1.84 24.04 7.59
N PRO A 378 1.54 24.67 8.73
CA PRO A 378 0.45 25.63 8.85
C PRO A 378 0.51 26.79 7.83
N SER A 379 1.69 27.11 7.32
CA SER A 379 1.87 28.15 6.28
C SER A 379 1.32 27.73 4.90
N MET A 380 1.00 26.46 4.70
CA MET A 380 0.40 25.96 3.45
C MET A 380 -1.05 26.41 3.26
N THR A 381 -1.72 26.86 4.33
CA THR A 381 -3.09 27.36 4.27
C THR A 381 -3.13 28.77 4.83
N LYS A 382 -3.57 29.74 4.02
CA LYS A 382 -3.79 31.12 4.47
C LYS A 382 -5.30 31.35 4.53
N ALA A 383 -5.80 31.63 5.71
CA ALA A 383 -7.13 32.19 5.90
C ALA A 383 -6.99 33.67 6.25
N GLU A 384 -7.58 34.55 5.45
CA GLU A 384 -7.64 35.96 5.78
C GLU A 384 -8.91 36.24 6.57
N GLU A 385 -8.79 36.93 7.68
CA GLU A 385 -9.94 37.39 8.44
C GLU A 385 -10.58 38.57 7.72
N ALA A 386 -11.89 38.59 7.59
CA ALA A 386 -12.67 39.70 7.05
C ALA A 386 -13.92 39.92 7.91
N SER A 387 -14.31 41.19 8.12
CA SER A 387 -15.66 41.51 8.59
C SER A 387 -16.65 41.33 7.44
N LEU A 388 -17.95 41.20 7.74
CA LEU A 388 -18.98 41.18 6.70
C LEU A 388 -18.97 42.45 5.87
N GLU A 389 -18.66 43.61 6.51
CA GLU A 389 -18.61 44.94 5.89
C GLU A 389 -17.42 45.09 4.92
N ASP A 390 -16.29 44.41 5.20
CA ASP A 390 -15.08 44.49 4.40
C ASP A 390 -14.93 43.43 3.35
N LEU A 391 -15.84 42.41 3.35
CA LEU A 391 -15.72 41.22 2.51
C LEU A 391 -15.67 41.54 1.01
N GLU A 392 -16.58 42.41 0.52
CA GLU A 392 -16.62 42.80 -0.91
C GLU A 392 -15.30 43.47 -1.34
N LYS A 393 -14.75 44.36 -0.52
CA LYS A 393 -13.48 45.06 -0.80
C LYS A 393 -12.33 44.07 -0.88
N LYS A 394 -12.30 43.07 0.02
CA LYS A 394 -11.28 42.02 -0.01
C LYS A 394 -11.40 41.13 -1.23
N ILE A 395 -12.63 40.74 -1.61
CA ILE A 395 -12.88 39.96 -2.83
C ILE A 395 -12.38 40.73 -4.07
N GLN A 396 -12.66 42.03 -4.17
CA GLN A 396 -12.18 42.85 -5.29
C GLN A 396 -10.64 42.84 -5.39
N SER A 397 -9.92 42.87 -4.25
CA SER A 397 -8.44 42.80 -4.24
C SER A 397 -7.88 41.47 -4.69
N VAL A 398 -8.63 40.40 -4.61
CA VAL A 398 -8.22 39.05 -5.07
C VAL A 398 -8.54 38.84 -6.55
N LEU A 399 -9.56 39.55 -7.09
CA LEU A 399 -10.00 39.46 -8.49
C LEU A 399 -9.24 40.41 -9.42
N SER A 400 -8.57 41.45 -8.87
CA SER A 400 -7.68 42.36 -9.60
C SER A 400 -6.29 41.77 -9.77
#